data_df29e4182a68a6b75eaa94875ec719e7
#
_entry.id   df29e4182a68a6b75eaa94875ec719e7
#
_cell.length_a   1.000
_cell.length_b   1.000
_cell.length_c   1.000
_cell.angle_alpha   90.00
_cell.angle_beta   90.00
_cell.angle_gamma   90.00
#
_symmetry.space_group_name_H-M   'P 1'
#
loop_
_entity.id
_entity.type
_entity.pdbx_description
1 polymer ?
#
loop_
_entity_poly.entity_id
_entity_poly.type
_entity_poly.pdbx_seq_one_letter_code
_entity_poly.pdbx_strand_id
1 'polypeptide(L)'
;MVKIPRAVGKAGDITGGLPRVTELFEARNPSNPAVVSEIDGEVGFGKIKRGNREITVTSKLGEVKKYMVPLSKQLLVQENDYIRAGMPLSDGATTPSDILAIKGPTAVQEYIVNEVQDVYRLQGVKINDKHFEVIVRQMMRKVEVVDPGDTRFLEQQIVDKLEVMDENDRIWGKKVVTDPGDSQTLQAGQIVTARKLRDENSMLKRRDLKLVEVRDAIPATANQILQGITRAALQTNSFMSAASFQETTK
;
A
#
# COMPACT_ATOMS: atom_id res chain seq x y z
N MET A 1 7.02 -4.84 45.57
CA MET A 1 6.63 -4.64 44.15
C MET A 1 5.13 -4.86 44.05
N VAL A 2 4.36 -3.81 43.87
CA VAL A 2 2.92 -3.92 43.62
C VAL A 2 2.75 -4.40 42.20
N LYS A 3 2.16 -5.58 41.99
CA LYS A 3 1.71 -6.02 40.66
C LYS A 3 0.59 -5.07 40.22
N ILE A 4 0.89 -4.19 39.29
CA ILE A 4 -0.15 -3.40 38.60
C ILE A 4 -1.05 -4.40 37.89
N PRO A 5 -2.38 -4.44 38.16
CA PRO A 5 -3.28 -5.30 37.43
C PRO A 5 -3.17 -4.95 35.94
N ARG A 6 -2.89 -5.95 35.10
CA ARG A 6 -2.94 -5.78 33.64
C ARG A 6 -4.35 -5.28 33.32
N ALA A 7 -4.44 -4.06 32.80
CA ALA A 7 -5.70 -3.55 32.30
C ALA A 7 -6.26 -4.59 31.33
N VAL A 8 -7.48 -5.04 31.61
CA VAL A 8 -8.20 -5.95 30.73
C VAL A 8 -8.38 -5.19 29.40
N GLY A 9 -7.64 -5.61 28.38
CA GLY A 9 -7.84 -5.09 27.04
C GLY A 9 -9.31 -5.20 26.64
N LYS A 10 -9.75 -4.37 25.70
CA LYS A 10 -11.09 -4.47 25.11
C LYS A 10 -11.38 -5.93 24.81
N ALA A 11 -12.53 -6.42 25.26
CA ALA A 11 -12.95 -7.81 25.04
C ALA A 11 -12.79 -8.18 23.57
N GLY A 12 -11.89 -9.12 23.27
CA GLY A 12 -11.57 -9.54 21.89
C GLY A 12 -10.11 -9.36 21.46
N ASP A 13 -9.31 -8.57 22.19
CA ASP A 13 -7.88 -8.39 21.86
C ASP A 13 -7.04 -9.38 22.68
N ILE A 14 -6.73 -10.54 22.06
CA ILE A 14 -5.96 -11.62 22.69
C ILE A 14 -4.48 -11.23 22.86
N THR A 15 -3.98 -10.29 22.05
CA THR A 15 -2.62 -9.76 22.08
C THR A 15 -2.60 -8.32 22.60
N GLY A 16 -2.78 -8.15 23.91
CA GLY A 16 -2.62 -6.84 24.56
C GLY A 16 -1.16 -6.54 24.94
N GLY A 17 -0.82 -5.27 25.01
CA GLY A 17 0.47 -4.80 25.51
C GLY A 17 1.62 -4.81 24.49
N LEU A 18 2.86 -5.06 24.95
CA LEU A 18 4.08 -5.01 24.10
C LEU A 18 4.04 -5.94 22.89
N PRO A 19 3.50 -7.17 22.95
CA PRO A 19 3.35 -8.00 21.76
C PRO A 19 2.54 -7.35 20.64
N ARG A 20 1.51 -6.56 20.98
CA ARG A 20 0.72 -5.82 19.98
C ARG A 20 1.55 -4.74 19.28
N VAL A 21 2.42 -4.04 19.98
CA VAL A 21 3.35 -3.06 19.39
C VAL A 21 4.28 -3.75 18.37
N THR A 22 4.78 -4.93 18.71
CA THR A 22 5.63 -5.71 17.79
C THR A 22 4.84 -6.14 16.54
N GLU A 23 3.59 -6.61 16.68
CA GLU A 23 2.74 -6.94 15.53
C GLU A 23 2.50 -5.74 14.62
N LEU A 24 2.22 -4.56 15.17
CA LEU A 24 1.98 -3.34 14.42
C LEU A 24 3.23 -2.91 13.65
N PHE A 25 4.39 -2.87 14.29
CA PHE A 25 5.64 -2.48 13.63
C PHE A 25 6.17 -3.53 12.67
N GLU A 26 5.85 -4.81 12.85
CA GLU A 26 6.18 -5.84 11.86
C GLU A 26 5.12 -5.95 10.75
N ALA A 27 4.07 -5.13 10.79
CA ALA A 27 2.94 -5.15 9.86
C ALA A 27 2.36 -6.57 9.70
N ARG A 28 2.30 -7.34 10.80
CA ARG A 28 1.75 -8.69 10.80
C ARG A 28 0.23 -8.64 10.83
N ASN A 29 -0.39 -9.61 10.19
CA ASN A 29 -1.82 -9.80 10.30
C ASN A 29 -2.14 -10.27 11.72
N PRO A 30 -3.16 -9.69 12.37
CA PRO A 30 -3.59 -10.11 13.69
C PRO A 30 -4.13 -11.54 13.64
N SER A 31 -4.05 -12.26 14.78
CA SER A 31 -4.58 -13.63 14.90
C SER A 31 -6.09 -13.70 14.72
N ASN A 32 -6.81 -12.63 15.06
CA ASN A 32 -8.24 -12.50 14.84
C ASN A 32 -8.55 -11.21 14.03
N PRO A 33 -8.39 -11.23 12.68
CA PRO A 33 -8.64 -10.06 11.86
C PRO A 33 -10.13 -9.74 11.81
N ALA A 34 -10.50 -8.45 11.90
CA ALA A 34 -11.85 -8.00 11.63
C ALA A 34 -12.14 -8.07 10.12
N VAL A 35 -13.38 -8.35 9.75
CA VAL A 35 -13.83 -8.17 8.38
C VAL A 35 -14.19 -6.70 8.19
N VAL A 36 -13.61 -6.03 7.21
CA VAL A 36 -13.76 -4.60 6.98
C VAL A 36 -14.49 -4.37 5.67
N SER A 37 -15.36 -3.35 5.61
CA SER A 37 -16.02 -2.97 4.36
C SER A 37 -15.05 -2.22 3.44
N GLU A 38 -15.04 -2.58 2.16
CA GLU A 38 -14.23 -1.90 1.15
C GLU A 38 -14.97 -0.72 0.49
N ILE A 39 -16.30 -0.69 0.58
CA ILE A 39 -17.16 0.32 -0.05
C ILE A 39 -18.08 0.98 0.97
N ASP A 40 -18.52 2.19 0.66
CA ASP A 40 -19.58 2.87 1.40
C ASP A 40 -20.94 2.32 0.97
N GLY A 41 -21.81 2.02 1.93
CA GLY A 41 -23.15 1.53 1.55
C GLY A 41 -24.01 1.07 2.71
N GLU A 42 -25.19 0.55 2.37
CA GLU A 42 -26.12 -0.06 3.30
C GLU A 42 -25.83 -1.55 3.48
N VAL A 43 -25.90 -2.00 4.72
CA VAL A 43 -25.67 -3.39 5.12
C VAL A 43 -26.95 -4.20 4.95
N GLY A 44 -26.86 -5.32 4.24
CA GLY A 44 -27.90 -6.35 4.20
C GLY A 44 -27.35 -7.69 4.69
N PHE A 45 -28.18 -8.46 5.38
CA PHE A 45 -27.81 -9.79 5.79
C PHE A 45 -28.32 -10.85 4.80
N GLY A 46 -27.39 -11.67 4.34
CA GLY A 46 -27.68 -12.79 3.46
C GLY A 46 -27.81 -14.11 4.18
N LYS A 47 -27.81 -15.20 3.41
CA LYS A 47 -27.96 -16.55 3.91
C LYS A 47 -26.70 -17.04 4.65
N ILE A 48 -26.92 -17.88 5.65
CA ILE A 48 -25.83 -18.58 6.31
C ILE A 48 -25.38 -19.76 5.43
N LYS A 49 -24.10 -19.78 5.06
CA LYS A 49 -23.49 -20.84 4.24
C LYS A 49 -22.27 -21.42 4.96
N ARG A 50 -22.24 -22.70 5.19
CA ARG A 50 -21.08 -23.44 5.76
C ARG A 50 -20.51 -22.80 7.04
N GLY A 51 -21.35 -22.33 7.96
CA GLY A 51 -20.91 -21.71 9.22
C GLY A 51 -20.47 -20.24 9.09
N ASN A 52 -20.61 -19.63 7.91
CA ASN A 52 -20.36 -18.20 7.69
C ASN A 52 -21.65 -17.50 7.35
N ARG A 53 -21.84 -16.29 7.87
CA ARG A 53 -22.93 -15.39 7.48
C ARG A 53 -22.48 -14.52 6.32
N GLU A 54 -23.27 -14.49 5.26
CA GLU A 54 -23.09 -13.55 4.14
C GLU A 54 -23.59 -12.17 4.55
N ILE A 55 -22.74 -11.15 4.43
CA ILE A 55 -23.11 -9.75 4.62
C ILE A 55 -22.93 -9.07 3.26
N THR A 56 -23.94 -8.38 2.79
CA THR A 56 -23.89 -7.61 1.56
C THR A 56 -23.83 -6.14 1.90
N VAL A 57 -22.96 -5.41 1.24
CA VAL A 57 -22.91 -3.95 1.31
C VAL A 57 -23.26 -3.40 -0.05
N THR A 58 -24.31 -2.60 -0.11
CA THR A 58 -24.82 -2.01 -1.35
C THR A 58 -24.52 -0.53 -1.38
N SER A 59 -23.68 -0.11 -2.32
CA SER A 59 -23.35 1.30 -2.52
C SER A 59 -24.53 2.05 -3.15
N LYS A 60 -24.58 3.38 -2.95
CA LYS A 60 -25.52 4.28 -3.64
C LYS A 60 -25.42 4.22 -5.17
N LEU A 61 -24.28 3.79 -5.71
CA LEU A 61 -24.06 3.60 -7.16
C LEU A 61 -24.57 2.24 -7.68
N GLY A 62 -25.13 1.38 -6.81
CA GLY A 62 -25.60 0.04 -7.16
C GLY A 62 -24.53 -1.04 -7.13
N GLU A 63 -23.30 -0.73 -6.72
CA GLU A 63 -22.28 -1.73 -6.51
C GLU A 63 -22.59 -2.57 -5.25
N VAL A 64 -22.54 -3.90 -5.38
CA VAL A 64 -22.80 -4.83 -4.28
C VAL A 64 -21.57 -5.66 -4.00
N LYS A 65 -21.01 -5.54 -2.80
CA LYS A 65 -19.94 -6.43 -2.31
C LYS A 65 -20.45 -7.37 -1.24
N LYS A 66 -19.96 -8.62 -1.28
CA LYS A 66 -20.35 -9.69 -0.38
C LYS A 66 -19.18 -10.08 0.51
N TYR A 67 -19.42 -10.08 1.80
CA TYR A 67 -18.44 -10.44 2.81
C TYR A 67 -18.92 -11.70 3.57
N MET A 68 -18.00 -12.62 3.81
CA MET A 68 -18.29 -13.84 4.55
C MET A 68 -17.72 -13.74 5.96
N VAL A 69 -18.58 -13.61 6.96
CA VAL A 69 -18.20 -13.48 8.36
C VAL A 69 -18.49 -14.78 9.09
N PRO A 70 -17.49 -15.41 9.75
CA PRO A 70 -17.72 -16.61 10.57
C PRO A 70 -18.73 -16.34 11.69
N LEU A 71 -19.60 -17.31 11.98
CA LEU A 71 -20.60 -17.19 13.06
C LEU A 71 -19.98 -17.07 14.46
N SER A 72 -18.70 -17.45 14.59
CA SER A 72 -17.93 -17.29 15.84
C SER A 72 -17.59 -15.84 16.16
N LYS A 73 -17.71 -14.93 15.18
CA LYS A 73 -17.43 -13.50 15.36
C LYS A 73 -18.71 -12.72 15.65
N GLN A 74 -18.61 -11.79 16.58
CA GLN A 74 -19.69 -10.84 16.84
C GLN A 74 -19.78 -9.83 15.72
N LEU A 75 -20.99 -9.56 15.25
CA LEU A 75 -21.26 -8.51 14.27
C LEU A 75 -21.37 -7.16 15.00
N LEU A 76 -20.74 -6.14 14.43
CA LEU A 76 -20.76 -4.75 14.93
C LEU A 76 -21.80 -3.89 14.22
N VAL A 77 -22.44 -4.43 13.18
CA VAL A 77 -23.40 -3.73 12.32
C VAL A 77 -24.77 -4.40 12.37
N GLN A 78 -25.80 -3.61 12.12
CA GLN A 78 -27.20 -4.08 12.02
C GLN A 78 -27.66 -4.04 10.57
N GLU A 79 -28.80 -4.66 10.31
CA GLU A 79 -29.42 -4.62 8.98
C GLU A 79 -29.90 -3.19 8.66
N ASN A 80 -29.66 -2.73 7.44
CA ASN A 80 -29.92 -1.39 6.94
C ASN A 80 -29.06 -0.27 7.57
N ASP A 81 -28.00 -0.61 8.31
CA ASP A 81 -27.03 0.39 8.74
C ASP A 81 -26.24 0.93 7.55
N TYR A 82 -26.02 2.24 7.51
CA TYR A 82 -25.14 2.87 6.55
C TYR A 82 -23.71 2.90 7.08
N ILE A 83 -22.80 2.21 6.40
CA ILE A 83 -21.40 2.13 6.77
C ILE A 83 -20.51 2.83 5.76
N ARG A 84 -19.33 3.28 6.23
CA ARG A 84 -18.28 3.86 5.39
C ARG A 84 -17.19 2.83 5.10
N ALA A 85 -16.51 3.00 3.97
CA ALA A 85 -15.34 2.20 3.64
C ALA A 85 -14.30 2.22 4.77
N GLY A 86 -13.78 1.05 5.10
CA GLY A 86 -12.85 0.87 6.22
C GLY A 86 -13.49 0.81 7.61
N MET A 87 -14.82 0.69 7.72
CA MET A 87 -15.47 0.34 9.00
C MET A 87 -15.48 -1.18 9.20
N PRO A 88 -15.20 -1.67 10.43
CA PRO A 88 -15.26 -3.09 10.73
C PRO A 88 -16.71 -3.58 10.78
N LEU A 89 -16.99 -4.69 10.10
CA LEU A 89 -18.28 -5.39 10.10
C LEU A 89 -18.36 -6.39 11.26
N SER A 90 -17.22 -6.92 11.66
CA SER A 90 -17.12 -7.93 12.73
C SER A 90 -16.12 -7.51 13.80
N ASP A 91 -16.25 -8.12 14.98
CA ASP A 91 -15.25 -8.02 16.03
C ASP A 91 -13.88 -8.55 15.58
N GLY A 92 -12.82 -7.95 16.11
CA GLY A 92 -11.42 -8.27 15.79
C GLY A 92 -10.56 -7.03 15.56
N ALA A 93 -9.28 -7.24 15.35
CA ALA A 93 -8.33 -6.17 15.06
C ALA A 93 -8.29 -5.89 13.55
N THR A 94 -8.34 -4.62 13.17
CA THR A 94 -8.24 -4.22 11.76
C THR A 94 -6.83 -4.47 11.25
N THR A 95 -6.70 -5.04 10.07
CA THR A 95 -5.41 -5.32 9.43
C THR A 95 -4.85 -4.02 8.83
N PRO A 96 -3.60 -3.64 9.11
CA PRO A 96 -3.01 -2.43 8.52
C PRO A 96 -3.00 -2.43 6.98
N SER A 97 -2.84 -3.61 6.37
CA SER A 97 -2.91 -3.78 4.91
C SER A 97 -4.27 -3.45 4.32
N ASP A 98 -5.37 -3.82 5.01
CA ASP A 98 -6.73 -3.51 4.56
C ASP A 98 -7.00 -2.00 4.64
N ILE A 99 -6.52 -1.35 5.71
CA ILE A 99 -6.61 0.11 5.84
C ILE A 99 -5.84 0.79 4.71
N LEU A 100 -4.65 0.28 4.36
CA LEU A 100 -3.86 0.83 3.26
C LEU A 100 -4.59 0.72 1.92
N ALA A 101 -5.18 -0.43 1.64
CA ALA A 101 -5.91 -0.67 0.40
C ALA A 101 -7.19 0.18 0.28
N ILE A 102 -7.90 0.40 1.41
CA ILE A 102 -9.20 1.04 1.41
C ILE A 102 -9.11 2.56 1.64
N LYS A 103 -8.39 2.97 2.69
CA LYS A 103 -8.32 4.38 3.14
C LYS A 103 -7.06 5.11 2.69
N GLY A 104 -6.09 4.38 2.17
CA GLY A 104 -4.83 4.94 1.70
C GLY A 104 -3.76 5.14 2.79
N PRO A 105 -2.59 5.70 2.38
CA PRO A 105 -1.38 5.72 3.21
C PRO A 105 -1.51 6.58 4.48
N THR A 106 -2.19 7.74 4.41
CA THR A 106 -2.34 8.64 5.55
C THR A 106 -3.11 7.98 6.69
N ALA A 107 -4.21 7.30 6.37
CA ALA A 107 -5.04 6.63 7.38
C ALA A 107 -4.30 5.49 8.10
N VAL A 108 -3.41 4.77 7.38
CA VAL A 108 -2.56 3.73 7.99
C VAL A 108 -1.55 4.34 8.96
N GLN A 109 -0.95 5.48 8.60
CA GLN A 109 0.00 6.17 9.46
C GLN A 109 -0.66 6.60 10.77
N GLU A 110 -1.82 7.25 10.69
CA GLU A 110 -2.61 7.64 11.86
C GLU A 110 -3.03 6.43 12.70
N TYR A 111 -3.49 5.36 12.06
CA TYR A 111 -3.90 4.14 12.73
C TYR A 111 -2.76 3.52 13.54
N ILE A 112 -1.58 3.32 12.92
CA ILE A 112 -0.43 2.70 13.60
C ILE A 112 0.04 3.57 14.77
N VAL A 113 0.16 4.89 14.59
CA VAL A 113 0.59 5.79 15.66
C VAL A 113 -0.39 5.76 16.82
N ASN A 114 -1.70 5.85 16.56
CA ASN A 114 -2.73 5.84 17.60
C ASN A 114 -2.76 4.51 18.36
N GLU A 115 -2.76 3.38 17.66
CA GLU A 115 -2.76 2.05 18.29
C GLU A 115 -1.52 1.83 19.18
N VAL A 116 -0.34 2.22 18.70
CA VAL A 116 0.89 2.11 19.48
C VAL A 116 0.86 3.03 20.70
N GLN A 117 0.39 4.26 20.55
CA GLN A 117 0.24 5.20 21.67
C GLN A 117 -0.75 4.70 22.71
N ASP A 118 -1.86 4.12 22.30
CA ASP A 118 -2.86 3.57 23.22
C ASP A 118 -2.26 2.44 24.06
N VAL A 119 -1.46 1.56 23.46
CA VAL A 119 -0.75 0.51 24.23
C VAL A 119 0.20 1.11 25.26
N TYR A 120 0.99 2.12 24.91
CA TYR A 120 1.92 2.77 25.85
C TYR A 120 1.19 3.58 26.93
N ARG A 121 0.11 4.28 26.59
CA ARG A 121 -0.74 5.02 27.54
C ARG A 121 -1.35 4.10 28.60
N LEU A 122 -1.83 2.90 28.18
CA LEU A 122 -2.33 1.89 29.10
C LEU A 122 -1.27 1.39 30.08
N GLN A 123 0.01 1.47 29.71
CA GLN A 123 1.13 1.13 30.58
C GLN A 123 1.68 2.32 31.39
N GLY A 124 1.05 3.51 31.27
CA GLY A 124 1.49 4.71 31.96
C GLY A 124 2.74 5.38 31.37
N VAL A 125 3.18 4.97 30.17
CA VAL A 125 4.35 5.51 29.50
C VAL A 125 3.93 6.59 28.52
N LYS A 126 4.58 7.77 28.61
CA LYS A 126 4.36 8.90 27.69
C LYS A 126 5.52 8.98 26.71
N ILE A 127 5.23 8.82 25.44
CA ILE A 127 6.19 8.94 24.33
C ILE A 127 5.65 9.97 23.36
N ASN A 128 6.54 10.78 22.76
CA ASN A 128 6.15 11.74 21.74
C ASN A 128 5.85 11.00 20.42
N ASP A 129 4.76 11.36 19.77
CA ASP A 129 4.29 10.76 18.51
C ASP A 129 5.35 10.79 17.41
N LYS A 130 6.21 11.81 17.40
CA LYS A 130 7.28 11.97 16.39
C LYS A 130 8.24 10.78 16.33
N HIS A 131 8.46 10.07 17.43
CA HIS A 131 9.30 8.86 17.43
C HIS A 131 8.66 7.73 16.63
N PHE A 132 7.35 7.59 16.73
CA PHE A 132 6.60 6.58 15.96
C PHE A 132 6.42 7.00 14.50
N GLU A 133 6.16 8.28 14.25
CA GLU A 133 6.03 8.83 12.89
C GLU A 133 7.27 8.58 12.03
N VAL A 134 8.48 8.73 12.61
CA VAL A 134 9.74 8.43 11.91
C VAL A 134 9.83 6.96 11.53
N ILE A 135 9.43 6.05 12.43
CA ILE A 135 9.44 4.60 12.16
C ILE A 135 8.43 4.27 11.06
N VAL A 136 7.20 4.75 11.18
CA VAL A 136 6.13 4.48 10.19
C VAL A 136 6.48 5.04 8.82
N ARG A 137 7.14 6.21 8.76
CA ARG A 137 7.66 6.76 7.51
C ARG A 137 8.64 5.81 6.82
N GLN A 138 9.53 5.15 7.57
CA GLN A 138 10.45 4.16 7.00
C GLN A 138 9.74 2.89 6.55
N MET A 139 8.70 2.46 7.27
CA MET A 139 7.87 1.30 6.88
C MET A 139 7.14 1.52 5.55
N MET A 140 6.86 2.77 5.20
CA MET A 140 6.12 3.16 3.99
C MET A 140 7.01 3.79 2.90
N ARG A 141 8.30 3.59 2.97
CA ARG A 141 9.26 4.15 2.02
C ARG A 141 9.21 3.48 0.64
N LYS A 142 8.91 2.19 0.60
CA LYS A 142 8.91 1.36 -0.61
C LYS A 142 7.53 1.29 -1.25
N VAL A 143 7.55 1.13 -2.57
CA VAL A 143 6.37 0.88 -3.40
C VAL A 143 6.60 -0.36 -4.26
N GLU A 144 5.54 -1.02 -4.65
CA GLU A 144 5.53 -2.13 -5.58
C GLU A 144 5.08 -1.64 -6.96
N VAL A 145 5.89 -1.90 -7.97
CA VAL A 145 5.57 -1.54 -9.36
C VAL A 145 4.50 -2.49 -9.88
N VAL A 146 3.35 -1.94 -10.28
CA VAL A 146 2.24 -2.73 -10.87
C VAL A 146 2.42 -2.84 -12.37
N ASP A 147 2.61 -1.70 -13.03
CA ASP A 147 2.89 -1.62 -14.46
C ASP A 147 4.16 -0.78 -14.65
N PRO A 148 5.22 -1.39 -15.19
CA PRO A 148 6.48 -0.67 -15.43
C PRO A 148 6.40 0.33 -16.58
N GLY A 149 5.38 0.24 -17.46
CA GLY A 149 5.31 1.09 -18.65
C GLY A 149 6.58 1.02 -19.48
N ASP A 150 7.10 2.19 -19.85
CA ASP A 150 8.37 2.33 -20.63
C ASP A 150 9.57 2.63 -19.71
N THR A 151 9.46 2.41 -18.40
CA THR A 151 10.57 2.57 -17.45
C THR A 151 11.47 1.34 -17.42
N ARG A 152 12.60 1.45 -16.70
CA ARG A 152 13.55 0.35 -16.49
C ARG A 152 13.11 -0.68 -15.44
N PHE A 153 11.97 -0.46 -14.78
CA PHE A 153 11.51 -1.33 -13.71
C PHE A 153 10.90 -2.63 -14.26
N LEU A 154 10.82 -3.62 -13.39
CA LEU A 154 10.12 -4.87 -13.66
C LEU A 154 8.77 -4.89 -12.92
N GLU A 155 7.83 -5.66 -13.44
CA GLU A 155 6.57 -5.92 -12.74
C GLU A 155 6.83 -6.54 -11.37
N GLN A 156 6.05 -6.15 -10.36
CA GLN A 156 6.15 -6.59 -8.96
C GLN A 156 7.49 -6.27 -8.28
N GLN A 157 8.31 -5.40 -8.88
CA GLN A 157 9.55 -4.96 -8.26
C GLN A 157 9.27 -4.00 -7.11
N ILE A 158 9.93 -4.22 -5.95
CA ILE A 158 9.86 -3.33 -4.81
C ILE A 158 10.98 -2.30 -4.90
N VAL A 159 10.61 -1.03 -5.03
CA VAL A 159 11.53 0.10 -5.27
C VAL A 159 11.26 1.23 -4.28
N ASP A 160 12.21 2.15 -4.12
CA ASP A 160 11.97 3.37 -3.36
C ASP A 160 10.99 4.28 -4.10
N LYS A 161 10.02 4.83 -3.36
CA LYS A 161 9.01 5.74 -3.93
C LYS A 161 9.63 6.91 -4.70
N LEU A 162 10.70 7.48 -4.17
CA LEU A 162 11.42 8.59 -4.82
C LEU A 162 12.06 8.15 -6.13
N GLU A 163 12.62 6.94 -6.19
CA GLU A 163 13.24 6.42 -7.41
C GLU A 163 12.21 6.23 -8.54
N VAL A 164 10.99 5.81 -8.21
CA VAL A 164 9.90 5.72 -9.20
C VAL A 164 9.49 7.10 -9.70
N MET A 165 9.41 8.09 -8.80
CA MET A 165 9.10 9.47 -9.18
C MET A 165 10.19 10.06 -10.09
N ASP A 166 11.45 9.90 -9.73
CA ASP A 166 12.60 10.39 -10.52
C ASP A 166 12.64 9.76 -11.92
N GLU A 167 12.35 8.45 -12.03
CA GLU A 167 12.33 7.77 -13.32
C GLU A 167 11.12 8.18 -14.17
N ASN A 168 9.95 8.38 -13.56
CA ASN A 168 8.78 8.91 -14.25
C ASN A 168 9.01 10.33 -14.73
N ASP A 169 9.64 11.20 -13.94
CA ASP A 169 10.01 12.54 -14.35
C ASP A 169 11.04 12.52 -15.48
N ARG A 170 11.97 11.56 -15.44
CA ARG A 170 12.96 11.37 -16.50
C ARG A 170 12.36 11.05 -17.85
N ILE A 171 11.28 10.25 -17.90
CA ILE A 171 10.61 9.89 -19.15
C ILE A 171 9.48 10.85 -19.53
N TRP A 172 9.07 11.73 -18.62
CA TRP A 172 8.02 12.71 -18.87
C TRP A 172 8.27 13.54 -20.13
N GLY A 173 7.28 13.62 -21.02
CA GLY A 173 7.38 14.37 -22.28
C GLY A 173 8.28 13.74 -23.35
N LYS A 174 8.82 12.55 -23.12
CA LYS A 174 9.54 11.77 -24.13
C LYS A 174 8.59 10.88 -24.92
N LYS A 175 9.06 10.40 -26.04
CA LYS A 175 8.32 9.54 -26.96
C LYS A 175 9.07 8.24 -27.19
N VAL A 176 8.32 7.16 -27.40
CA VAL A 176 8.86 5.84 -27.74
C VAL A 176 8.64 5.61 -29.22
N VAL A 177 9.69 5.19 -29.91
CA VAL A 177 9.65 4.87 -31.34
C VAL A 177 8.87 3.57 -31.53
N THR A 178 7.75 3.61 -32.25
CA THR A 178 6.95 2.45 -32.61
C THR A 178 7.46 1.84 -33.92
N ASP A 179 7.60 2.65 -34.97
CA ASP A 179 8.19 2.28 -36.24
C ASP A 179 9.32 3.25 -36.58
N PRO A 180 10.57 2.77 -36.72
CA PRO A 180 11.70 3.64 -37.06
C PRO A 180 11.66 4.15 -38.49
N GLY A 181 10.77 3.63 -39.36
CA GLY A 181 10.75 3.98 -40.78
C GLY A 181 12.11 3.71 -41.45
N ASP A 182 12.59 4.71 -42.23
CA ASP A 182 13.90 4.64 -42.91
C ASP A 182 15.03 5.32 -42.09
N SER A 183 14.81 5.54 -40.76
CA SER A 183 15.84 6.12 -39.92
C SER A 183 16.98 5.13 -39.65
N GLN A 184 18.22 5.56 -39.81
CA GLN A 184 19.42 4.79 -39.49
C GLN A 184 19.88 4.98 -38.03
N THR A 185 19.36 6.01 -37.34
CA THR A 185 19.80 6.43 -36.01
C THR A 185 18.85 6.00 -34.89
N LEU A 186 17.60 5.69 -35.22
CA LEU A 186 16.57 5.33 -34.26
C LEU A 186 16.15 3.87 -34.42
N GLN A 187 15.89 3.20 -33.32
CA GLN A 187 15.43 1.82 -33.27
C GLN A 187 14.05 1.71 -32.63
N ALA A 188 13.28 0.70 -32.99
CA ALA A 188 11.99 0.44 -32.36
C ALA A 188 12.16 0.21 -30.86
N GLY A 189 11.24 0.78 -30.03
CA GLY A 189 11.31 0.75 -28.58
C GLY A 189 12.24 1.77 -27.94
N GLN A 190 12.98 2.56 -28.71
CA GLN A 190 13.88 3.58 -28.16
C GLN A 190 13.12 4.79 -27.65
N ILE A 191 13.49 5.26 -26.44
CA ILE A 191 12.94 6.50 -25.86
C ILE A 191 13.71 7.70 -26.41
N VAL A 192 12.99 8.65 -27.03
CA VAL A 192 13.56 9.82 -27.66
C VAL A 192 12.90 11.11 -27.16
N THR A 193 13.66 12.19 -27.19
CA THR A 193 13.11 13.52 -26.89
C THR A 193 12.39 14.07 -28.13
N ALA A 194 11.38 14.92 -27.90
CA ALA A 194 10.63 15.57 -28.98
C ALA A 194 11.53 16.37 -29.93
N ARG A 195 12.65 16.94 -29.42
CA ARG A 195 13.64 17.68 -30.24
C ARG A 195 14.37 16.73 -31.19
N LYS A 196 14.94 15.62 -30.67
CA LYS A 196 15.67 14.63 -31.48
C LYS A 196 14.77 14.02 -32.56
N LEU A 197 13.51 13.71 -32.22
CA LEU A 197 12.53 13.23 -33.17
C LEU A 197 12.24 14.24 -34.29
N ARG A 198 12.07 15.52 -33.95
CA ARG A 198 11.83 16.59 -34.93
C ARG A 198 12.99 16.78 -35.88
N ASP A 199 14.22 16.76 -35.36
CA ASP A 199 15.43 16.89 -36.14
C ASP A 199 15.56 15.71 -37.13
N GLU A 200 15.35 14.49 -36.68
CA GLU A 200 15.41 13.28 -37.52
C GLU A 200 14.32 13.27 -38.60
N ASN A 201 13.06 13.54 -38.21
CA ASN A 201 11.96 13.60 -39.15
C ASN A 201 12.15 14.73 -40.19
N SER A 202 12.82 15.84 -39.82
CA SER A 202 13.13 16.88 -40.75
C SER A 202 14.21 16.46 -41.79
N MET A 203 15.17 15.65 -41.36
CA MET A 203 16.18 15.06 -42.26
C MET A 203 15.55 14.01 -43.20
N LEU A 204 14.71 13.11 -42.70
CA LEU A 204 14.00 12.11 -43.48
C LEU A 204 13.08 12.75 -44.53
N LYS A 205 12.35 13.81 -44.15
CA LYS A 205 11.46 14.56 -45.04
C LYS A 205 12.24 15.23 -46.20
N ARG A 206 13.45 15.72 -45.95
CA ARG A 206 14.30 16.33 -47.02
C ARG A 206 14.80 15.29 -48.03
N ARG A 207 14.79 14.01 -47.66
CA ARG A 207 15.25 12.87 -48.49
C ARG A 207 14.10 12.07 -49.09
N ASP A 208 12.84 12.52 -48.88
CA ASP A 208 11.61 11.81 -49.25
C ASP A 208 11.55 10.37 -48.74
N LEU A 209 12.05 10.15 -47.52
CA LEU A 209 12.07 8.85 -46.82
C LEU A 209 10.90 8.76 -45.82
N LYS A 210 10.54 7.49 -45.42
CA LYS A 210 9.48 7.23 -44.47
C LYS A 210 9.82 7.83 -43.09
N LEU A 211 8.87 8.58 -42.52
CA LEU A 211 9.03 9.24 -41.23
C LEU A 211 8.94 8.21 -40.08
N VAL A 212 9.53 8.59 -38.96
CA VAL A 212 9.48 7.82 -37.72
C VAL A 212 8.11 7.97 -37.04
N GLU A 213 7.44 6.85 -36.76
CA GLU A 213 6.21 6.81 -35.98
C GLU A 213 6.53 6.61 -34.50
N VAL A 214 5.83 7.36 -33.64
CA VAL A 214 6.08 7.36 -32.21
C VAL A 214 4.78 7.42 -31.41
N ARG A 215 4.82 6.88 -30.20
CA ARG A 215 3.81 7.07 -29.16
C ARG A 215 4.39 7.84 -27.98
N ASP A 216 3.54 8.38 -27.14
CA ASP A 216 4.00 8.97 -25.87
C ASP A 216 4.50 7.87 -24.92
N ALA A 217 5.56 8.18 -24.16
CA ALA A 217 6.10 7.25 -23.17
C ALA A 217 5.12 7.10 -22.00
N ILE A 218 4.85 5.87 -21.58
CA ILE A 218 3.95 5.54 -20.49
C ILE A 218 4.76 5.47 -19.20
N PRO A 219 4.42 6.27 -18.16
CA PRO A 219 5.09 6.22 -16.87
C PRO A 219 4.76 4.93 -16.12
N ALA A 220 5.65 4.52 -15.20
CA ALA A 220 5.38 3.40 -14.31
C ALA A 220 4.28 3.74 -13.30
N THR A 221 3.38 2.79 -13.05
CA THR A 221 2.41 2.84 -11.96
C THR A 221 2.86 1.96 -10.81
N ALA A 222 2.70 2.44 -9.59
CA ALA A 222 3.14 1.73 -8.41
C ALA A 222 2.14 1.88 -7.26
N ASN A 223 1.94 0.80 -6.50
CA ASN A 223 1.13 0.78 -5.30
C ASN A 223 1.99 0.96 -4.06
N GLN A 224 1.49 1.74 -3.10
CA GLN A 224 2.14 1.90 -1.81
C GLN A 224 2.06 0.58 -1.03
N ILE A 225 3.19 0.12 -0.50
CA ILE A 225 3.24 -1.04 0.40
C ILE A 225 3.61 -0.62 1.82
N LEU A 226 3.17 -1.41 2.78
CA LEU A 226 3.57 -1.30 4.17
C LEU A 226 4.52 -2.46 4.48
N GLN A 227 5.76 -2.14 4.86
CA GLN A 227 6.76 -3.14 5.26
C GLN A 227 6.95 -3.13 6.76
N GLY A 228 7.14 -4.31 7.37
CA GLY A 228 7.58 -4.41 8.75
C GLY A 228 8.98 -3.83 8.94
N ILE A 229 9.30 -3.40 10.17
CA ILE A 229 10.59 -2.77 10.51
C ILE A 229 11.79 -3.64 10.15
N THR A 230 11.69 -4.96 10.33
CA THR A 230 12.74 -5.91 9.96
C THR A 230 13.06 -5.84 8.47
N ARG A 231 12.04 -5.92 7.62
CA ARG A 231 12.23 -5.80 6.17
C ARG A 231 12.72 -4.41 5.77
N ALA A 232 12.13 -3.36 6.36
CA ALA A 232 12.53 -1.99 6.09
C ALA A 232 14.01 -1.74 6.44
N ALA A 233 14.52 -2.30 7.53
CA ALA A 233 15.90 -2.16 7.95
C ALA A 233 16.86 -2.96 7.05
N LEU A 234 16.49 -4.17 6.63
CA LEU A 234 17.37 -5.06 5.86
C LEU A 234 17.37 -4.75 4.35
N GLN A 235 16.27 -4.25 3.81
CA GLN A 235 16.12 -3.93 2.38
C GLN A 235 16.49 -2.48 2.04
N THR A 236 17.26 -1.82 2.88
CA THR A 236 17.80 -0.49 2.57
C THR A 236 19.08 -0.61 1.73
N ASN A 237 19.37 0.45 0.97
CA ASN A 237 20.67 0.57 0.26
C ASN A 237 21.84 0.86 1.22
N SER A 238 21.57 1.03 2.52
CA SER A 238 22.56 1.31 3.55
C SER A 238 22.99 0.03 4.25
N PHE A 239 24.22 -0.40 3.99
CA PHE A 239 24.84 -1.52 4.71
C PHE A 239 24.84 -1.34 6.23
N MET A 240 25.08 -0.11 6.70
CA MET A 240 25.12 0.20 8.14
C MET A 240 23.76 -0.02 8.82
N SER A 241 22.67 0.28 8.14
CA SER A 241 21.32 0.04 8.68
C SER A 241 21.05 -1.45 8.87
N ALA A 242 21.39 -2.26 7.88
CA ALA A 242 21.20 -3.71 7.94
C ALA A 242 22.09 -4.35 9.02
N ALA A 243 23.38 -3.98 9.07
CA ALA A 243 24.33 -4.47 10.05
C ALA A 243 23.95 -4.09 11.48
N SER A 244 23.56 -2.83 11.72
CA SER A 244 23.13 -2.35 13.03
C SER A 244 21.90 -3.09 13.52
N PHE A 245 20.92 -3.32 12.65
CA PHE A 245 19.72 -4.07 13.02
C PHE A 245 20.04 -5.53 13.37
N GLN A 246 20.89 -6.20 12.60
CA GLN A 246 21.30 -7.59 12.87
C GLN A 246 22.07 -7.73 14.19
N GLU A 247 22.98 -6.81 14.49
CA GLU A 247 23.74 -6.83 15.74
C GLU A 247 22.90 -6.47 16.98
N THR A 248 21.87 -5.65 16.83
CA THR A 248 20.99 -5.32 17.97
C THR A 248 19.95 -6.41 18.26
N THR A 249 19.68 -7.28 17.32
CA THR A 249 18.68 -8.38 17.47
C THR A 249 19.32 -9.72 17.90
N LYS A 250 20.66 -9.85 17.88
CA LYS A 250 21.39 -10.97 18.45
C LYS A 250 21.48 -10.85 19.98
#